data_a9401a4cafbd5aef67e9147e815a3157
#
_entry.id   a9401a4cafbd5aef67e9147e815a3157
#
_cell.length_a   1.000
_cell.length_b   1.000
_cell.length_c   1.000
_cell.angle_alpha   90.00
_cell.angle_beta   90.00
_cell.angle_gamma   90.00
#
_symmetry.space_group_name_H-M   'P 1'
#
loop_
_entity.id
_entity.type
_entity.pdbx_description
1 polymer ?
#
loop_
_entity_poly.entity_id
_entity_poly.type
_entity_poly.pdbx_seq_one_letter_code
_entity_poly.pdbx_strand_id
1 'polypeptide(L)'
;MQRNPEDLYELGPAAPGVAGAPMLHYLEGFIDAGTAGRLLAEHLLRTFEHETVARFDTDRLIDYRSRRPLMTYDNSRWESYDPPELALHLLHDQSDRPFLLLTGPEPDHEWDLFSRAVLSVAAQLDLGPAISFLGIPAGMPHTRPLGVIAHATREELLAGHQRLPSRIQVPGSAPALLELRLGEAGRDALGFAVQVPHYLAQAVYPPAALALLGSVTASAGLDVPDAELREAADRTNEAIERQVEESAEVAELVRALEQQYDTTTENQLTDGDAAAGLLADGEAMPTADELAAQFERFLAENQGRTDPPGPPGPPGPGQPGGSPA
;
A
#
# COMPACT_ATOMS: atom_id res chain seq x y z
N MET A 1 -14.42 29.73 12.74
CA MET A 1 -14.37 28.98 14.00
C MET A 1 -13.48 27.77 13.73
N GLN A 2 -12.40 27.60 14.46
CA GLN A 2 -11.50 26.46 14.25
C GLN A 2 -12.20 25.21 14.84
N ARG A 3 -12.40 24.17 14.00
CA ARG A 3 -13.05 22.93 14.46
C ARG A 3 -12.11 22.20 15.42
N ASN A 4 -12.65 21.56 16.46
CA ASN A 4 -11.86 20.76 17.39
C ASN A 4 -11.45 19.45 16.73
N PRO A 5 -10.16 19.08 16.66
CA PRO A 5 -9.71 17.82 16.10
C PRO A 5 -10.20 16.60 16.90
N GLU A 6 -10.47 16.75 18.19
CA GLU A 6 -10.99 15.68 19.05
C GLU A 6 -12.42 15.27 18.71
N ASP A 7 -13.18 16.11 17.98
CA ASP A 7 -14.51 15.76 17.48
C ASP A 7 -14.47 14.81 16.26
N LEU A 8 -13.27 14.44 15.78
CA LEU A 8 -13.09 13.64 14.58
C LEU A 8 -12.72 12.18 14.88
N TYR A 9 -12.48 11.83 16.12
CA TYR A 9 -12.11 10.46 16.50
C TYR A 9 -12.69 10.07 17.86
N GLU A 10 -12.83 8.78 18.05
CA GLU A 10 -13.13 8.15 19.32
C GLU A 10 -11.93 7.33 19.78
N LEU A 11 -11.46 7.58 21.01
CA LEU A 11 -10.43 6.73 21.62
C LEU A 11 -11.09 5.49 22.25
N GLY A 12 -10.50 4.35 21.97
CA GLY A 12 -10.79 3.10 22.66
C GLY A 12 -10.27 3.11 24.12
N PRO A 13 -10.34 1.97 24.80
CA PRO A 13 -9.70 1.83 26.10
C PRO A 13 -8.22 2.22 26.01
N ALA A 14 -7.71 2.87 27.04
CA ALA A 14 -6.31 3.28 27.09
C ALA A 14 -5.39 2.07 26.85
N ALA A 15 -4.53 2.16 25.83
CA ALA A 15 -3.52 1.16 25.53
C ALA A 15 -2.28 1.42 26.40
N PRO A 16 -2.05 0.66 27.48
CA PRO A 16 -0.88 0.86 28.34
C PRO A 16 0.40 0.45 27.58
N GLY A 17 1.49 1.19 27.82
CA GLY A 17 2.82 0.80 27.35
C GLY A 17 3.16 1.19 25.90
N VAL A 18 2.38 2.05 25.25
CA VAL A 18 2.62 2.49 23.85
C VAL A 18 3.53 3.72 23.74
N ALA A 19 3.92 4.34 24.85
CA ALA A 19 4.79 5.52 24.82
C ALA A 19 6.10 5.20 24.08
N GLY A 20 6.46 6.05 23.11
CA GLY A 20 7.63 5.86 22.25
C GLY A 20 7.45 4.82 21.14
N ALA A 21 6.31 4.13 21.07
CA ALA A 21 6.03 3.16 20.00
C ALA A 21 5.93 3.85 18.62
N PRO A 22 6.51 3.27 17.56
CA PRO A 22 6.37 3.83 16.21
C PRO A 22 4.93 3.70 15.71
N MET A 23 4.48 4.72 14.96
CA MET A 23 3.20 4.72 14.26
C MET A 23 3.43 4.48 12.77
N LEU A 24 3.14 3.30 12.29
CA LEU A 24 3.08 3.01 10.87
C LEU A 24 1.77 3.56 10.29
N HIS A 25 1.77 4.03 9.05
CA HIS A 25 0.52 4.44 8.42
C HIS A 25 0.49 4.15 6.92
N TYR A 26 -0.64 3.64 6.49
CA TYR A 26 -1.03 3.43 5.11
C TYR A 26 -2.49 3.83 4.92
N LEU A 27 -2.76 4.76 4.01
CA LEU A 27 -4.10 5.18 3.65
C LEU A 27 -4.35 4.86 2.18
N GLU A 28 -5.40 4.09 1.91
CA GLU A 28 -5.77 3.67 0.56
C GLU A 28 -6.41 4.82 -0.21
N GLY A 29 -5.77 5.31 -1.27
CA GLY A 29 -6.31 6.46 -2.03
C GLY A 29 -5.57 6.79 -3.29
N PHE A 30 -4.54 7.64 -3.21
CA PHE A 30 -3.98 8.31 -4.38
C PHE A 30 -3.08 7.42 -5.25
N ILE A 31 -2.04 6.86 -4.70
CA ILE A 31 -1.08 6.02 -5.43
C ILE A 31 -0.58 4.88 -4.56
N ASP A 32 -0.59 3.69 -5.12
CA ASP A 32 0.04 2.52 -4.52
C ASP A 32 0.35 1.49 -5.62
N ALA A 33 1.40 1.77 -6.41
CA ALA A 33 1.81 0.89 -7.49
C ALA A 33 2.13 -0.52 -6.96
N GLY A 34 1.67 -1.52 -7.68
CA GLY A 34 1.81 -2.91 -7.26
C GLY A 34 0.98 -3.28 -6.03
N THR A 35 0.09 -2.39 -5.57
CA THR A 35 -0.64 -2.51 -4.29
C THR A 35 0.29 -2.78 -3.10
N ALA A 36 1.52 -2.25 -3.17
CA ALA A 36 2.61 -2.60 -2.26
C ALA A 36 2.34 -2.21 -0.81
N GLY A 37 1.84 -1.00 -0.58
CA GLY A 37 1.49 -0.51 0.76
C GLY A 37 0.29 -1.26 1.34
N ARG A 38 -0.74 -1.53 0.53
CA ARG A 38 -1.89 -2.34 0.95
C ARG A 38 -1.48 -3.73 1.36
N LEU A 39 -0.67 -4.42 0.55
CA LEU A 39 -0.18 -5.76 0.86
C LEU A 39 0.61 -5.80 2.17
N LEU A 40 1.44 -4.78 2.42
CA LEU A 40 2.19 -4.69 3.68
C LEU A 40 1.25 -4.44 4.87
N ALA A 41 0.30 -3.51 4.76
CA ALA A 41 -0.65 -3.23 5.83
C ALA A 41 -1.52 -4.46 6.16
N GLU A 42 -2.03 -5.15 5.13
CA GLU A 42 -2.78 -6.41 5.29
C GLU A 42 -1.92 -7.53 5.89
N HIS A 43 -0.64 -7.63 5.51
CA HIS A 43 0.28 -8.60 6.09
C HIS A 43 0.45 -8.37 7.59
N LEU A 44 0.65 -7.14 8.03
CA LEU A 44 0.77 -6.79 9.44
C LEU A 44 -0.50 -7.15 10.23
N LEU A 45 -1.68 -6.79 9.72
CA LEU A 45 -2.96 -7.09 10.38
C LEU A 45 -3.31 -8.58 10.42
N ARG A 46 -2.86 -9.38 9.45
CA ARG A 46 -3.05 -10.84 9.46
C ARG A 46 -2.05 -11.56 10.35
N THR A 47 -0.83 -11.03 10.44
CA THR A 47 0.26 -11.67 11.18
C THR A 47 0.10 -11.51 12.69
N PHE A 48 -0.41 -10.35 13.13
CA PHE A 48 -0.48 -10.01 14.53
C PHE A 48 -1.92 -9.78 15.00
N GLU A 49 -2.23 -10.22 16.21
CA GLU A 49 -3.44 -9.77 16.90
C GLU A 49 -3.39 -8.26 17.10
N HIS A 50 -4.53 -7.60 16.96
CA HIS A 50 -4.59 -6.16 17.05
C HIS A 50 -5.84 -5.66 17.77
N GLU A 51 -5.71 -4.50 18.40
CA GLU A 51 -6.79 -3.81 19.10
C GLU A 51 -6.96 -2.40 18.52
N THR A 52 -8.21 -1.97 18.31
CA THR A 52 -8.48 -0.59 17.84
C THR A 52 -8.30 0.39 18.99
N VAL A 53 -7.33 1.28 18.87
CA VAL A 53 -6.99 2.33 19.86
C VAL A 53 -7.73 3.63 19.58
N ALA A 54 -7.90 3.97 18.30
CA ALA A 54 -8.68 5.13 17.88
C ALA A 54 -9.44 4.82 16.60
N ARG A 55 -10.69 5.30 16.49
CA ARG A 55 -11.50 5.20 15.29
C ARG A 55 -11.88 6.59 14.82
N PHE A 56 -11.64 6.88 13.53
CA PHE A 56 -11.96 8.18 12.95
C PHE A 56 -13.37 8.19 12.33
N ASP A 57 -14.01 9.36 12.34
CA ASP A 57 -15.37 9.57 11.81
C ASP A 57 -15.36 9.53 10.27
N THR A 58 -15.63 8.36 9.71
CA THR A 58 -15.68 8.13 8.26
C THR A 58 -16.87 8.81 7.60
N ASP A 59 -17.96 9.08 8.32
CA ASP A 59 -19.13 9.83 7.78
C ASP A 59 -18.76 11.28 7.43
N ARG A 60 -17.76 11.83 8.10
CA ARG A 60 -17.24 13.17 7.80
C ARG A 60 -16.10 13.18 6.80
N LEU A 61 -15.32 12.13 6.79
CA LEU A 61 -14.05 12.08 6.05
C LEU A 61 -14.19 11.50 4.65
N ILE A 62 -15.16 10.60 4.41
CA ILE A 62 -15.25 9.81 3.18
C ILE A 62 -16.46 10.24 2.34
N ASP A 63 -16.23 10.43 1.04
CA ASP A 63 -17.32 10.56 0.06
C ASP A 63 -17.84 9.18 -0.36
N TYR A 64 -18.88 8.68 0.28
CA TYR A 64 -19.52 7.41 -0.04
C TYR A 64 -20.04 7.31 -1.48
N ARG A 65 -20.13 8.40 -2.21
CA ARG A 65 -20.54 8.37 -3.62
C ARG A 65 -19.38 8.02 -4.53
N SER A 66 -18.15 8.35 -4.15
CA SER A 66 -16.93 7.98 -4.87
C SER A 66 -16.48 6.57 -4.50
N ARG A 67 -16.66 6.16 -3.25
CA ARG A 67 -16.26 4.85 -2.68
C ARG A 67 -17.45 4.20 -1.98
N ARG A 68 -18.31 3.52 -2.76
CA ARG A 68 -19.53 2.92 -2.23
C ARG A 68 -19.24 1.68 -1.38
N PRO A 69 -19.60 1.70 -0.08
CA PRO A 69 -19.49 0.52 0.76
C PRO A 69 -20.37 -0.63 0.25
N LEU A 70 -19.95 -1.85 0.53
CA LEU A 70 -20.72 -3.03 0.16
C LEU A 70 -21.92 -3.20 1.07
N MET A 71 -23.02 -3.63 0.49
CA MET A 71 -24.24 -4.02 1.21
C MET A 71 -24.74 -5.35 0.69
N THR A 72 -25.18 -6.20 1.57
CA THR A 72 -25.81 -7.49 1.21
C THR A 72 -27.32 -7.35 1.13
N TYR A 73 -27.87 -7.79 0.00
CA TYR A 73 -29.30 -7.86 -0.22
C TYR A 73 -29.70 -9.33 -0.36
N ASP A 74 -30.54 -9.82 0.55
CA ASP A 74 -31.02 -11.21 0.54
C ASP A 74 -32.53 -11.27 0.77
N ASN A 75 -33.22 -12.15 0.03
CA ASN A 75 -34.63 -12.42 0.15
C ASN A 75 -35.54 -11.17 0.31
N SER A 76 -35.33 -10.16 -0.57
CA SER A 76 -36.10 -8.91 -0.63
C SER A 76 -35.88 -7.95 0.55
N ARG A 77 -34.74 -8.08 1.27
CA ARG A 77 -34.32 -7.16 2.35
C ARG A 77 -32.84 -6.89 2.33
N TRP A 78 -32.45 -5.74 2.85
CA TRP A 78 -31.05 -5.43 3.17
C TRP A 78 -30.69 -6.16 4.47
N GLU A 79 -29.59 -6.92 4.45
CA GLU A 79 -29.18 -7.80 5.54
C GLU A 79 -27.95 -7.28 6.29
N SER A 80 -27.00 -6.73 5.56
CA SER A 80 -25.78 -6.18 6.15
C SER A 80 -25.24 -4.98 5.37
N TYR A 81 -24.44 -4.21 6.05
CA TYR A 81 -23.68 -3.07 5.55
C TYR A 81 -22.25 -3.18 6.06
N ASP A 82 -21.28 -3.05 5.17
CA ASP A 82 -19.85 -3.08 5.48
C ASP A 82 -19.32 -1.62 5.49
N PRO A 83 -19.26 -0.96 6.67
CA PRO A 83 -18.84 0.42 6.77
C PRO A 83 -17.34 0.55 6.51
N PRO A 84 -16.87 1.61 5.81
CA PRO A 84 -15.44 1.89 5.73
C PRO A 84 -14.89 2.16 7.13
N GLU A 85 -13.75 1.58 7.45
CA GLU A 85 -13.06 1.79 8.70
C GLU A 85 -11.76 2.56 8.48
N LEU A 86 -11.58 3.66 9.23
CA LEU A 86 -10.32 4.40 9.32
C LEU A 86 -9.92 4.41 10.78
N ALA A 87 -8.92 3.63 11.13
CA ALA A 87 -8.60 3.34 12.51
C ALA A 87 -7.10 3.24 12.78
N LEU A 88 -6.74 3.52 14.03
CA LEU A 88 -5.41 3.28 14.59
C LEU A 88 -5.47 2.01 15.43
N HIS A 89 -4.70 1.01 15.05
CA HIS A 89 -4.61 -0.28 15.72
C HIS A 89 -3.30 -0.38 16.50
N LEU A 90 -3.34 -0.99 17.67
CA LEU A 90 -2.17 -1.44 18.43
C LEU A 90 -1.86 -2.90 18.07
N LEU A 91 -0.61 -3.14 17.72
CA LEU A 91 -0.06 -4.47 17.44
C LEU A 91 1.20 -4.68 18.27
N HIS A 92 1.59 -5.97 18.42
CA HIS A 92 2.86 -6.34 19.04
C HIS A 92 3.65 -7.22 18.07
N ASP A 93 4.93 -6.91 17.86
CA ASP A 93 5.81 -7.68 16.99
C ASP A 93 6.20 -9.04 17.62
N GLN A 94 6.99 -9.88 16.91
CA GLN A 94 7.42 -11.19 17.44
C GLN A 94 8.24 -11.11 18.75
N SER A 95 8.82 -9.94 19.01
CA SER A 95 9.58 -9.66 20.24
C SER A 95 8.73 -8.95 21.31
N ASP A 96 7.38 -8.96 21.18
CA ASP A 96 6.41 -8.30 22.07
C ASP A 96 6.61 -6.78 22.18
N ARG A 97 7.17 -6.13 21.15
CA ARG A 97 7.30 -4.68 21.09
C ARG A 97 6.05 -4.04 20.49
N PRO A 98 5.44 -3.03 21.17
CA PRO A 98 4.26 -2.38 20.66
C PRO A 98 4.61 -1.50 19.44
N PHE A 99 3.73 -1.49 18.47
CA PHE A 99 3.68 -0.51 17.39
C PHE A 99 2.23 -0.23 17.01
N LEU A 100 2.00 0.88 16.36
CA LEU A 100 0.65 1.24 15.92
C LEU A 100 0.58 1.24 14.41
N LEU A 101 -0.60 0.89 13.87
CA LEU A 101 -0.90 0.96 12.44
C LEU A 101 -2.16 1.79 12.22
N LEU A 102 -2.01 2.98 11.64
CA LEU A 102 -3.11 3.76 11.12
C LEU A 102 -3.42 3.30 9.70
N THR A 103 -4.62 2.76 9.48
CA THR A 103 -5.01 2.25 8.17
C THR A 103 -6.49 2.48 7.89
N GLY A 104 -6.84 2.47 6.61
CA GLY A 104 -8.19 2.68 6.10
C GLY A 104 -8.17 3.52 4.82
N PRO A 105 -9.34 3.96 4.34
CA PRO A 105 -9.43 4.83 3.19
C PRO A 105 -8.81 6.19 3.44
N GLU A 106 -8.10 6.73 2.45
CA GLU A 106 -7.65 8.11 2.48
C GLU A 106 -8.85 9.05 2.60
N PRO A 107 -8.85 10.02 3.53
CA PRO A 107 -9.90 11.02 3.62
C PRO A 107 -10.11 11.78 2.30
N ASP A 108 -11.38 11.93 1.88
CA ASP A 108 -11.76 12.80 0.76
C ASP A 108 -11.91 14.25 1.20
N HIS A 109 -12.16 14.47 2.50
CA HIS A 109 -12.47 15.76 3.09
C HIS A 109 -11.65 16.05 4.35
N GLU A 110 -11.60 17.32 4.72
CA GLU A 110 -11.07 17.81 6.02
C GLU A 110 -9.61 17.37 6.32
N TRP A 111 -8.74 17.30 5.35
CA TRP A 111 -7.34 16.82 5.51
C TRP A 111 -6.55 17.52 6.62
N ASP A 112 -6.68 18.86 6.76
CA ASP A 112 -6.03 19.61 7.84
C ASP A 112 -6.61 19.24 9.21
N LEU A 113 -7.91 18.99 9.30
CA LEU A 113 -8.53 18.57 10.56
C LEU A 113 -8.12 17.13 10.90
N PHE A 114 -8.12 16.24 9.91
CA PHE A 114 -7.64 14.86 10.06
C PHE A 114 -6.19 14.81 10.53
N SER A 115 -5.27 15.55 9.88
CA SER A 115 -3.87 15.62 10.30
C SER A 115 -3.73 16.11 11.75
N ARG A 116 -4.49 17.14 12.15
CA ARG A 116 -4.50 17.62 13.55
C ARG A 116 -5.09 16.60 14.52
N ALA A 117 -6.07 15.81 14.09
CA ALA A 117 -6.64 14.73 14.89
C ALA A 117 -5.62 13.62 15.13
N VAL A 118 -4.90 13.20 14.09
CA VAL A 118 -3.81 12.22 14.21
C VAL A 118 -2.69 12.75 15.12
N LEU A 119 -2.29 14.03 14.97
CA LEU A 119 -1.31 14.66 15.86
C LEU A 119 -1.80 14.66 17.32
N SER A 120 -3.09 14.95 17.56
CA SER A 120 -3.67 14.94 18.90
C SER A 120 -3.60 13.53 19.52
N VAL A 121 -4.00 12.50 18.78
CA VAL A 121 -3.89 11.10 19.22
C VAL A 121 -2.43 10.72 19.50
N ALA A 122 -1.50 11.05 18.59
CA ALA A 122 -0.08 10.75 18.75
C ALA A 122 0.53 11.46 19.98
N ALA A 123 0.07 12.68 20.29
CA ALA A 123 0.51 13.39 21.49
C ALA A 123 -0.07 12.80 22.77
N GLN A 124 -1.38 12.45 22.78
CA GLN A 124 -2.03 11.84 23.93
C GLN A 124 -1.43 10.48 24.32
N LEU A 125 -1.03 9.71 23.33
CA LEU A 125 -0.43 8.38 23.52
C LEU A 125 1.11 8.43 23.61
N ASP A 126 1.71 9.60 23.49
CA ASP A 126 3.18 9.82 23.48
C ASP A 126 3.89 8.91 22.46
N LEU A 127 3.36 8.84 21.22
CA LEU A 127 3.89 7.95 20.18
C LEU A 127 5.27 8.40 19.70
N GLY A 128 6.06 7.46 19.22
CA GLY A 128 7.35 7.63 18.58
C GLY A 128 7.23 8.18 17.14
N PRO A 129 8.19 7.86 16.25
CA PRO A 129 8.19 8.34 14.87
C PRO A 129 7.00 7.77 14.07
N ALA A 130 6.49 8.59 13.15
CA ALA A 130 5.51 8.13 12.16
C ALA A 130 6.23 7.61 10.91
N ILE A 131 5.76 6.49 10.34
CA ILE A 131 6.37 5.88 9.16
C ILE A 131 5.30 5.53 8.14
N SER A 132 5.34 6.20 6.97
CA SER A 132 4.46 5.90 5.84
C SER A 132 5.14 4.99 4.82
N PHE A 133 4.33 4.28 4.02
CA PHE A 133 4.85 3.43 2.96
C PHE A 133 3.85 3.29 1.82
N LEU A 134 4.35 3.25 0.58
CA LEU A 134 3.54 3.11 -0.63
C LEU A 134 4.39 2.62 -1.81
N GLY A 135 3.74 2.21 -2.91
CA GLY A 135 4.39 1.92 -4.19
C GLY A 135 4.25 3.09 -5.16
N ILE A 136 5.32 3.37 -5.93
CA ILE A 136 5.31 4.34 -7.03
C ILE A 136 5.72 3.67 -8.34
N PRO A 137 5.12 4.01 -9.49
CA PRO A 137 5.55 3.47 -10.78
C PRO A 137 6.91 4.04 -11.18
N ALA A 138 7.79 3.19 -11.72
CA ALA A 138 9.12 3.56 -12.15
C ALA A 138 9.48 2.90 -13.50
N GLY A 139 10.34 3.57 -14.28
CA GLY A 139 10.88 3.05 -15.54
C GLY A 139 12.01 2.04 -15.32
N MET A 140 11.73 0.94 -14.61
CA MET A 140 12.71 -0.09 -14.30
C MET A 140 12.21 -1.49 -14.67
N PRO A 141 13.08 -2.47 -14.92
CA PRO A 141 12.65 -3.85 -15.14
C PRO A 141 12.46 -4.58 -13.80
N HIS A 142 11.59 -5.61 -13.80
CA HIS A 142 11.35 -6.47 -12.65
C HIS A 142 12.55 -7.39 -12.32
N THR A 143 13.49 -7.55 -13.25
CA THR A 143 14.69 -8.36 -13.11
C THR A 143 15.82 -7.68 -12.35
N ARG A 144 15.63 -6.45 -11.90
CA ARG A 144 16.60 -5.70 -11.09
C ARG A 144 16.05 -5.44 -9.69
N PRO A 145 16.93 -5.26 -8.68
CA PRO A 145 16.51 -4.97 -7.32
C PRO A 145 15.60 -3.75 -7.25
N LEU A 146 14.50 -3.85 -6.51
CA LEU A 146 13.58 -2.74 -6.32
C LEU A 146 14.21 -1.68 -5.42
N GLY A 147 14.30 -0.44 -5.93
CA GLY A 147 14.71 0.70 -5.14
C GLY A 147 13.62 1.14 -4.17
N VAL A 148 14.00 1.53 -2.95
CA VAL A 148 13.08 2.16 -1.99
C VAL A 148 13.61 3.55 -1.68
N ILE A 149 12.87 4.57 -2.13
CA ILE A 149 13.18 5.97 -1.90
C ILE A 149 12.61 6.38 -0.56
N ALA A 150 13.43 7.03 0.28
CA ALA A 150 13.00 7.58 1.55
C ALA A 150 12.88 9.11 1.49
N HIS A 151 11.90 9.63 2.25
CA HIS A 151 11.75 11.04 2.58
C HIS A 151 11.45 11.18 4.06
N ALA A 152 11.72 12.35 4.66
CA ALA A 152 11.56 12.52 6.10
C ALA A 152 11.42 13.99 6.48
N THR A 153 10.94 14.24 7.69
CA THR A 153 10.84 15.56 8.31
C THR A 153 12.19 16.17 8.69
N ARG A 154 13.25 15.34 8.83
CA ARG A 154 14.61 15.76 9.15
C ARG A 154 15.64 14.93 8.36
N GLU A 155 16.73 15.56 7.93
CA GLU A 155 17.76 14.91 7.11
C GLU A 155 18.46 13.74 7.82
N GLU A 156 18.62 13.83 9.14
CA GLU A 156 19.28 12.80 9.94
C GLU A 156 18.55 11.45 9.90
N LEU A 157 17.23 11.47 9.69
CA LEU A 157 16.43 10.26 9.56
C LEU A 157 16.64 9.52 8.23
N LEU A 158 17.24 10.19 7.24
CA LEU A 158 17.54 9.63 5.92
C LEU A 158 18.90 8.94 5.83
N ALA A 159 19.65 8.86 6.93
CA ALA A 159 20.96 8.23 6.93
C ALA A 159 20.88 6.76 6.52
N GLY A 160 21.62 6.40 5.46
CA GLY A 160 21.62 5.02 4.93
C GLY A 160 20.46 4.68 3.98
N HIS A 161 19.57 5.62 3.69
CA HIS A 161 18.45 5.43 2.76
C HIS A 161 18.70 6.12 1.41
N GLN A 162 18.16 5.51 0.34
CA GLN A 162 18.12 6.16 -0.98
C GLN A 162 17.12 7.33 -0.92
N ARG A 163 17.52 8.47 -1.47
CA ARG A 163 16.70 9.69 -1.50
C ARG A 163 16.64 10.27 -2.91
N LEU A 164 15.62 11.05 -3.19
CA LEU A 164 15.48 11.77 -4.44
C LEU A 164 15.95 13.23 -4.26
N PRO A 165 17.19 13.59 -4.64
CA PRO A 165 17.73 14.93 -4.42
C PRO A 165 17.25 15.91 -5.49
N SER A 166 15.93 16.04 -5.69
CA SER A 166 15.34 16.95 -6.67
C SER A 166 14.13 17.68 -6.10
N ARG A 167 13.87 18.87 -6.64
CA ARG A 167 12.66 19.62 -6.34
C ARG A 167 11.60 19.30 -7.39
N ILE A 168 10.60 18.51 -6.99
CA ILE A 168 9.48 18.15 -7.86
C ILE A 168 8.15 18.64 -7.25
N GLN A 169 7.14 18.79 -8.09
CA GLN A 169 5.76 19.02 -7.65
C GLN A 169 4.94 17.77 -7.99
N VAL A 170 4.27 17.25 -6.97
CA VAL A 170 3.40 16.07 -7.08
C VAL A 170 2.00 16.43 -6.59
N PRO A 171 0.96 15.76 -7.05
CA PRO A 171 -0.35 15.90 -6.45
C PRO A 171 -0.31 15.63 -4.94
N GLY A 172 -1.02 16.44 -4.14
CA GLY A 172 -1.08 16.24 -2.70
C GLY A 172 -1.87 15.00 -2.32
N SER A 173 -1.56 14.45 -1.15
CA SER A 173 -2.30 13.37 -0.51
C SER A 173 -2.40 13.60 0.99
N ALA A 174 -3.39 12.97 1.65
CA ALA A 174 -3.54 13.11 3.09
C ALA A 174 -2.34 12.54 3.88
N PRO A 175 -1.70 11.42 3.49
CA PRO A 175 -0.45 10.96 4.12
C PRO A 175 0.70 11.96 3.99
N ALA A 176 0.89 12.57 2.82
CA ALA A 176 1.95 13.56 2.60
C ALA A 176 1.70 14.84 3.40
N LEU A 177 0.43 15.29 3.49
CA LEU A 177 0.08 16.42 4.35
C LEU A 177 0.30 16.09 5.83
N LEU A 178 -0.04 14.87 6.26
CA LEU A 178 0.20 14.42 7.64
C LEU A 178 1.69 14.48 7.98
N GLU A 179 2.58 13.98 7.12
CA GLU A 179 4.04 14.07 7.31
C GLU A 179 4.51 15.52 7.44
N LEU A 180 4.04 16.40 6.53
CA LEU A 180 4.36 17.83 6.62
C LEU A 180 3.93 18.43 7.96
N ARG A 181 2.71 18.15 8.43
CA ARG A 181 2.19 18.66 9.71
C ARG A 181 2.92 18.09 10.92
N LEU A 182 3.36 16.81 10.85
CA LEU A 182 4.21 16.21 11.88
C LEU A 182 5.54 16.95 11.98
N GLY A 183 6.20 17.25 10.85
CA GLY A 183 7.43 18.02 10.82
C GLY A 183 7.27 19.44 11.36
N GLU A 184 6.20 20.15 10.99
CA GLU A 184 5.88 21.49 11.52
C GLU A 184 5.64 21.45 13.05
N ALA A 185 5.15 20.34 13.58
CA ALA A 185 4.97 20.11 15.01
C ALA A 185 6.24 19.61 15.72
N GLY A 186 7.37 19.50 15.01
CA GLY A 186 8.66 19.01 15.55
C GLY A 186 8.67 17.53 15.86
N ARG A 187 7.80 16.74 15.23
CA ARG A 187 7.78 15.27 15.37
C ARG A 187 8.49 14.59 14.21
N ASP A 188 9.14 13.49 14.50
CA ASP A 188 9.85 12.69 13.52
C ASP A 188 8.85 11.91 12.65
N ALA A 189 9.01 12.04 11.33
CA ALA A 189 8.28 11.21 10.38
C ALA A 189 9.18 10.84 9.20
N LEU A 190 8.98 9.63 8.68
CA LEU A 190 9.62 9.07 7.50
C LEU A 190 8.56 8.54 6.54
N GLY A 191 8.90 8.49 5.25
CA GLY A 191 8.09 7.79 4.27
C GLY A 191 8.99 6.95 3.36
N PHE A 192 8.48 5.79 2.94
CA PHE A 192 9.13 4.87 2.03
C PHE A 192 8.28 4.67 0.78
N ALA A 193 8.86 4.98 -0.38
CA ALA A 193 8.25 4.77 -1.67
C ALA A 193 9.04 3.70 -2.44
N VAL A 194 8.49 2.48 -2.57
CA VAL A 194 9.11 1.44 -3.38
C VAL A 194 8.84 1.69 -4.86
N GLN A 195 9.89 1.58 -5.66
CA GLN A 195 9.81 1.72 -7.11
C GLN A 195 9.32 0.41 -7.73
N VAL A 196 8.14 0.47 -8.36
CA VAL A 196 7.51 -0.68 -9.02
C VAL A 196 7.61 -0.50 -10.52
N PRO A 197 8.02 -1.53 -11.30
CA PRO A 197 7.99 -1.47 -12.74
C PRO A 197 6.64 -0.95 -13.24
N HIS A 198 6.63 0.08 -14.09
CA HIS A 198 5.40 0.77 -14.51
C HIS A 198 4.37 -0.19 -15.13
N TYR A 199 4.82 -1.23 -15.84
CA TYR A 199 3.95 -2.26 -16.43
C TYR A 199 3.36 -3.24 -15.40
N LEU A 200 3.81 -3.22 -14.14
CA LEU A 200 3.25 -3.97 -13.00
C LEU A 200 2.52 -3.05 -12.01
N ALA A 201 2.44 -1.76 -12.29
CA ALA A 201 1.92 -0.77 -11.34
C ALA A 201 0.46 -1.03 -10.92
N GLN A 202 -0.35 -1.57 -11.82
CA GLN A 202 -1.77 -1.90 -11.55
C GLN A 202 -1.97 -3.35 -11.07
N ALA A 203 -0.93 -4.17 -11.12
CA ALA A 203 -0.99 -5.56 -10.69
C ALA A 203 -0.73 -5.70 -9.18
N VAL A 204 -1.15 -6.81 -8.60
CA VAL A 204 -0.70 -7.22 -7.26
C VAL A 204 0.74 -7.69 -7.35
N TYR A 205 1.67 -6.97 -6.71
CA TYR A 205 3.11 -7.21 -6.85
C TYR A 205 3.81 -7.40 -5.48
N PRO A 206 3.72 -8.58 -4.87
CA PRO A 206 4.29 -8.89 -3.55
C PRO A 206 5.79 -8.60 -3.38
N PRO A 207 6.66 -8.68 -4.43
CA PRO A 207 8.05 -8.27 -4.28
C PRO A 207 8.22 -6.84 -3.78
N ALA A 208 7.32 -5.92 -4.16
CA ALA A 208 7.34 -4.54 -3.70
C ALA A 208 6.96 -4.42 -2.21
N ALA A 209 5.95 -5.15 -1.76
CA ALA A 209 5.59 -5.20 -0.35
C ALA A 209 6.72 -5.78 0.52
N LEU A 210 7.42 -6.80 0.02
CA LEU A 210 8.57 -7.39 0.69
C LEU A 210 9.74 -6.39 0.82
N ALA A 211 10.00 -5.58 -0.21
CA ALA A 211 11.02 -4.53 -0.17
C ALA A 211 10.65 -3.42 0.83
N LEU A 212 9.37 -3.01 0.87
CA LEU A 212 8.85 -2.07 1.87
C LEU A 212 8.98 -2.61 3.28
N LEU A 213 8.60 -3.88 3.51
CA LEU A 213 8.71 -4.52 4.83
C LEU A 213 10.13 -4.40 5.38
N GLY A 214 11.15 -4.70 4.56
CA GLY A 214 12.56 -4.57 4.97
C GLY A 214 12.93 -3.16 5.41
N SER A 215 12.53 -2.13 4.65
CA SER A 215 12.83 -0.73 4.97
C SER A 215 12.08 -0.24 6.20
N VAL A 216 10.79 -0.55 6.31
CA VAL A 216 9.93 -0.16 7.44
C VAL A 216 10.39 -0.81 8.73
N THR A 217 10.64 -2.12 8.72
CA THR A 217 11.05 -2.86 9.93
C THR A 217 12.42 -2.44 10.42
N ALA A 218 13.38 -2.21 9.50
CA ALA A 218 14.69 -1.71 9.86
C ALA A 218 14.63 -0.32 10.54
N SER A 219 13.78 0.58 10.02
CA SER A 219 13.65 1.94 10.56
C SER A 219 12.82 2.01 11.85
N ALA A 220 11.78 1.17 11.96
CA ALA A 220 10.94 1.08 13.16
C ALA A 220 11.56 0.21 14.26
N GLY A 221 12.60 -0.56 13.96
CA GLY A 221 13.19 -1.53 14.87
C GLY A 221 12.25 -2.71 15.18
N LEU A 222 11.38 -3.11 14.25
CA LEU A 222 10.37 -4.15 14.44
C LEU A 222 10.85 -5.52 13.95
N ASP A 223 10.33 -6.56 14.58
CA ASP A 223 10.56 -7.98 14.26
C ASP A 223 9.28 -8.57 13.63
N VAL A 224 9.20 -8.54 12.29
CA VAL A 224 8.04 -8.97 11.52
C VAL A 224 8.44 -10.14 10.61
N PRO A 225 7.74 -11.28 10.65
CA PRO A 225 8.03 -12.41 9.77
C PRO A 225 7.69 -12.09 8.32
N ASP A 226 8.58 -12.46 7.41
CA ASP A 226 8.45 -12.17 5.97
C ASP A 226 8.14 -13.40 5.10
N ALA A 227 8.05 -14.58 5.68
CA ALA A 227 7.96 -15.84 4.95
C ALA A 227 6.79 -15.89 3.96
N GLU A 228 5.60 -15.46 4.35
CA GLU A 228 4.42 -15.44 3.47
C GLU A 228 4.58 -14.47 2.29
N LEU A 229 5.10 -13.26 2.56
CA LEU A 229 5.36 -12.28 1.50
C LEU A 229 6.45 -12.76 0.56
N ARG A 230 7.50 -13.40 1.08
CA ARG A 230 8.58 -13.99 0.27
C ARG A 230 8.06 -15.07 -0.65
N GLU A 231 7.28 -16.02 -0.13
CA GLU A 231 6.67 -17.07 -0.93
C GLU A 231 5.71 -16.51 -2.00
N ALA A 232 4.93 -15.48 -1.67
CA ALA A 232 4.08 -14.79 -2.63
C ALA A 232 4.91 -14.05 -3.70
N ALA A 233 6.02 -13.42 -3.31
CA ALA A 233 6.94 -12.76 -4.22
C ALA A 233 7.58 -13.76 -5.21
N ASP A 234 8.04 -14.89 -4.71
CA ASP A 234 8.65 -15.95 -5.54
C ASP A 234 7.66 -16.49 -6.58
N ARG A 235 6.43 -16.81 -6.16
CA ARG A 235 5.35 -17.25 -7.08
C ARG A 235 5.03 -16.19 -8.15
N THR A 236 5.02 -14.92 -7.77
CA THR A 236 4.75 -13.83 -8.71
C THR A 236 5.88 -13.67 -9.71
N ASN A 237 7.14 -13.72 -9.27
CA ASN A 237 8.30 -13.66 -10.16
C ASN A 237 8.32 -14.82 -11.16
N GLU A 238 8.08 -16.07 -10.71
CA GLU A 238 7.94 -17.22 -11.58
C GLU A 238 6.83 -17.08 -12.64
N ALA A 239 5.71 -16.44 -12.26
CA ALA A 239 4.61 -16.19 -13.19
C ALA A 239 4.99 -15.13 -14.24
N ILE A 240 5.70 -14.08 -13.83
CA ILE A 240 6.20 -13.04 -14.73
C ILE A 240 7.25 -13.60 -15.69
N GLU A 241 8.20 -14.40 -15.19
CA GLU A 241 9.23 -15.04 -16.02
C GLU A 241 8.61 -15.90 -17.12
N ARG A 242 7.63 -16.72 -16.78
CA ARG A 242 6.89 -17.53 -17.79
C ARG A 242 6.22 -16.65 -18.85
N GLN A 243 5.62 -15.55 -18.44
CA GLN A 243 4.99 -14.60 -19.37
C GLN A 243 6.02 -13.97 -20.34
N VAL A 244 7.19 -13.62 -19.82
CA VAL A 244 8.29 -13.09 -20.63
C VAL A 244 8.80 -14.14 -21.63
N GLU A 245 8.90 -15.41 -21.25
CA GLU A 245 9.30 -16.51 -22.14
C GLU A 245 8.27 -16.78 -23.25
N GLU A 246 6.97 -16.60 -22.95
CA GLU A 246 5.88 -16.83 -23.90
C GLU A 246 5.71 -15.71 -24.95
N SER A 247 6.27 -14.51 -24.71
CA SER A 247 6.12 -13.35 -25.59
C SER A 247 7.47 -12.72 -25.95
N ALA A 248 7.86 -12.84 -27.22
CA ALA A 248 9.09 -12.22 -27.72
C ALA A 248 9.06 -10.68 -27.60
N GLU A 249 7.88 -10.06 -27.77
CA GLU A 249 7.70 -8.62 -27.64
C GLU A 249 7.93 -8.14 -26.21
N VAL A 250 7.36 -8.85 -25.21
CA VAL A 250 7.58 -8.57 -23.79
C VAL A 250 9.05 -8.78 -23.43
N ALA A 251 9.69 -9.83 -23.92
CA ALA A 251 11.10 -10.10 -23.69
C ALA A 251 12.02 -9.00 -24.26
N GLU A 252 11.69 -8.42 -25.42
CA GLU A 252 12.42 -7.29 -25.99
C GLU A 252 12.28 -6.03 -25.15
N LEU A 253 11.08 -5.76 -24.66
CA LEU A 253 10.82 -4.62 -23.77
C LEU A 253 11.63 -4.75 -22.47
N VAL A 254 11.56 -5.90 -21.80
CA VAL A 254 12.30 -6.13 -20.56
C VAL A 254 13.80 -5.93 -20.78
N ARG A 255 14.36 -6.46 -21.88
CA ARG A 255 15.78 -6.25 -22.24
C ARG A 255 16.12 -4.78 -22.47
N ALA A 256 15.25 -4.02 -23.11
CA ALA A 256 15.46 -2.59 -23.32
C ALA A 256 15.51 -1.83 -21.99
N LEU A 257 14.57 -2.15 -21.06
CA LEU A 257 14.55 -1.58 -19.73
C LEU A 257 15.77 -1.98 -18.89
N GLU A 258 16.25 -3.22 -19.01
CA GLU A 258 17.49 -3.67 -18.37
C GLU A 258 18.69 -2.87 -18.83
N GLN A 259 18.86 -2.68 -20.14
CA GLN A 259 19.96 -1.88 -20.69
C GLN A 259 19.90 -0.43 -20.22
N GLN A 260 18.71 0.16 -20.22
CA GLN A 260 18.52 1.53 -19.72
C GLN A 260 18.87 1.65 -18.24
N TYR A 261 18.37 0.73 -17.41
CA TYR A 261 18.63 0.69 -15.97
C TYR A 261 20.13 0.52 -15.68
N ASP A 262 20.79 -0.44 -16.32
CA ASP A 262 22.19 -0.74 -16.11
C ASP A 262 23.07 0.46 -16.54
N THR A 263 22.78 1.10 -17.68
CA THR A 263 23.47 2.31 -18.15
C THR A 263 23.30 3.48 -17.18
N THR A 264 22.07 3.68 -16.67
CA THR A 264 21.78 4.76 -15.71
C THR A 264 22.53 4.53 -14.39
N THR A 265 22.55 3.29 -13.92
CA THR A 265 23.23 2.91 -12.67
C THR A 265 24.75 3.06 -12.81
N GLU A 266 25.35 2.69 -13.94
CA GLU A 266 26.78 2.89 -14.21
C GLU A 266 27.15 4.38 -14.24
N ASN A 267 26.35 5.22 -14.86
CA ASN A 267 26.55 6.67 -14.89
C ASN A 267 26.44 7.30 -13.51
N GLN A 268 25.54 6.81 -12.66
CA GLN A 268 25.38 7.26 -11.28
C GLN A 268 26.59 6.94 -10.40
N LEU A 269 27.25 5.80 -10.63
CA LEU A 269 28.48 5.42 -9.92
C LEU A 269 29.67 6.28 -10.34
N THR A 270 29.66 6.86 -11.55
CA THR A 270 30.75 7.67 -12.10
C THR A 270 30.62 9.16 -11.82
N ASP A 271 29.42 9.73 -11.75
CA ASP A 271 29.18 11.19 -11.64
C ASP A 271 28.76 11.70 -10.25
N GLY A 272 28.51 10.84 -9.27
CA GLY A 272 28.23 11.27 -7.89
C GLY A 272 26.95 12.11 -7.67
N ASP A 273 26.17 12.39 -8.72
CA ASP A 273 24.99 13.25 -8.70
C ASP A 273 23.79 12.52 -9.35
N ALA A 274 23.14 11.66 -8.58
CA ALA A 274 22.37 10.54 -9.05
C ALA A 274 20.86 10.70 -8.88
N ALA A 275 20.17 11.57 -9.60
CA ALA A 275 18.72 11.64 -9.44
C ALA A 275 17.88 12.01 -10.68
N ALA A 276 18.47 12.30 -11.82
CA ALA A 276 17.72 12.84 -12.97
C ALA A 276 17.11 11.80 -13.93
N GLY A 277 17.41 10.50 -13.77
CA GLY A 277 17.08 9.48 -14.76
C GLY A 277 15.84 8.61 -14.46
N LEU A 278 15.16 8.80 -13.33
CA LEU A 278 14.11 7.88 -12.88
C LEU A 278 12.66 8.30 -13.19
N LEU A 279 12.46 9.52 -13.68
CA LEU A 279 11.17 9.96 -14.22
C LEU A 279 11.28 9.96 -15.74
N ALA A 280 10.56 9.08 -16.41
CA ALA A 280 10.57 8.91 -17.85
C ALA A 280 10.29 10.23 -18.58
N ASP A 281 11.33 10.87 -19.14
CA ASP A 281 11.20 11.88 -20.18
C ASP A 281 11.02 11.19 -21.53
N GLY A 282 9.92 11.55 -22.21
CA GLY A 282 9.39 10.86 -23.36
C GLY A 282 10.31 10.82 -24.58
N GLU A 283 10.65 9.64 -25.02
CA GLU A 283 10.83 9.31 -26.43
C GLU A 283 9.93 8.10 -26.78
N ALA A 284 9.37 8.10 -27.98
CA ALA A 284 8.26 7.26 -28.44
C ALA A 284 8.58 5.74 -28.40
N MET A 285 8.39 5.15 -27.23
CA MET A 285 8.13 3.70 -27.06
C MET A 285 6.60 3.46 -27.06
N PRO A 286 6.13 2.23 -27.30
CA PRO A 286 4.71 1.90 -27.09
C PRO A 286 4.29 2.47 -25.75
N THR A 287 3.19 3.22 -25.74
CA THR A 287 2.79 3.97 -24.56
C THR A 287 2.65 3.05 -23.35
N ALA A 288 3.06 3.52 -22.18
CA ALA A 288 2.91 2.80 -20.90
C ALA A 288 1.48 2.23 -20.73
N ASP A 289 0.47 2.92 -21.26
CA ASP A 289 -0.94 2.51 -21.26
C ASP A 289 -1.22 1.29 -22.14
N GLU A 290 -0.55 1.15 -23.29
CA GLU A 290 -0.72 -0.03 -24.18
C GLU A 290 -0.11 -1.28 -23.57
N LEU A 291 1.00 -1.14 -22.86
CA LEU A 291 1.69 -2.24 -22.16
C LEU A 291 0.98 -2.62 -20.86
N ALA A 292 0.52 -1.63 -20.09
CA ALA A 292 -0.31 -1.87 -18.91
C ALA A 292 -1.58 -2.64 -19.30
N ALA A 293 -2.26 -2.26 -20.37
CA ALA A 293 -3.48 -2.92 -20.85
C ALA A 293 -3.26 -4.37 -21.33
N GLN A 294 -2.05 -4.73 -21.79
CA GLN A 294 -1.71 -6.13 -22.14
C GLN A 294 -1.47 -6.97 -20.89
N PHE A 295 -0.73 -6.45 -19.92
CA PHE A 295 -0.50 -7.11 -18.63
C PHE A 295 -1.78 -7.23 -17.79
N GLU A 296 -2.62 -6.21 -17.76
CA GLU A 296 -3.92 -6.25 -17.06
C GLU A 296 -4.84 -7.35 -17.59
N ARG A 297 -4.95 -7.49 -18.91
CA ARG A 297 -5.74 -8.58 -19.52
C ARG A 297 -5.24 -9.96 -19.11
N PHE A 298 -3.94 -10.15 -19.09
CA PHE A 298 -3.34 -11.42 -18.71
C PHE A 298 -3.55 -11.74 -17.22
N LEU A 299 -3.36 -10.77 -16.33
CA LEU A 299 -3.55 -10.96 -14.90
C LEU A 299 -5.03 -11.21 -14.55
N ALA A 300 -5.95 -10.53 -15.22
CA ALA A 300 -7.39 -10.77 -15.09
C ALA A 300 -7.79 -12.18 -15.55
N GLU A 301 -7.22 -12.69 -16.63
CA GLU A 301 -7.47 -14.05 -17.13
C GLU A 301 -6.94 -15.15 -16.19
N ASN A 302 -5.84 -14.88 -15.47
CA ASN A 302 -5.28 -15.84 -14.51
C ASN A 302 -5.92 -15.76 -13.11
N GLN A 303 -6.43 -14.61 -12.68
CA GLN A 303 -7.19 -14.49 -11.43
C GLN A 303 -8.55 -15.22 -11.51
N GLY A 304 -9.17 -15.30 -12.69
CA GLY A 304 -10.41 -16.07 -12.91
C GLY A 304 -10.26 -17.59 -12.83
N ARG A 305 -9.04 -18.13 -12.68
CA ARG A 305 -8.77 -19.58 -12.61
C ARG A 305 -8.63 -20.15 -11.19
N THR A 306 -8.69 -19.31 -10.17
CA THR A 306 -8.53 -19.70 -8.75
C THR A 306 -9.82 -19.64 -7.93
N ASP A 307 -10.98 -19.45 -8.56
CA ASP A 307 -12.24 -19.60 -7.83
C ASP A 307 -12.45 -21.08 -7.45
N PRO A 308 -12.64 -21.40 -6.15
CA PRO A 308 -13.02 -22.76 -5.74
C PRO A 308 -14.40 -23.10 -6.32
N PRO A 309 -14.66 -24.38 -6.65
CA PRO A 309 -15.97 -24.78 -7.18
C PRO A 309 -17.07 -24.40 -6.21
N GLY A 310 -18.03 -23.61 -6.69
CA GLY A 310 -19.18 -23.17 -5.93
C GLY A 310 -19.95 -24.36 -5.32
N PRO A 311 -20.67 -24.16 -4.21
CA PRO A 311 -21.43 -25.23 -3.58
C PRO A 311 -22.46 -25.81 -4.54
N PRO A 312 -22.74 -27.13 -4.49
CA PRO A 312 -23.69 -27.78 -5.38
C PRO A 312 -25.09 -27.17 -5.20
N GLY A 313 -25.71 -26.78 -6.32
CA GLY A 313 -27.04 -26.19 -6.35
C GLY A 313 -28.10 -27.15 -5.75
N PRO A 314 -29.23 -26.63 -5.23
CA PRO A 314 -30.28 -27.42 -4.64
C PRO A 314 -30.91 -28.35 -5.70
N PRO A 315 -31.35 -29.58 -5.31
CA PRO A 315 -31.98 -30.52 -6.22
C PRO A 315 -33.27 -29.95 -6.80
N GLY A 316 -33.42 -30.04 -8.12
CA GLY A 316 -34.60 -29.57 -8.84
C GLY A 316 -35.88 -30.32 -8.39
N PRO A 317 -37.08 -29.69 -8.51
CA PRO A 317 -38.32 -30.29 -8.10
C PRO A 317 -38.61 -31.52 -8.96
N GLY A 318 -38.84 -32.66 -8.28
CA GLY A 318 -39.19 -33.93 -8.90
C GLY A 318 -40.50 -33.85 -9.71
N GLN A 319 -40.47 -34.41 -10.91
CA GLN A 319 -41.65 -34.61 -11.73
C GLN A 319 -42.62 -35.58 -11.04
N PRO A 320 -43.94 -35.33 -11.07
CA PRO A 320 -44.90 -36.27 -10.54
C PRO A 320 -45.04 -37.48 -11.48
N GLY A 321 -44.74 -38.65 -10.93
CA GLY A 321 -44.92 -39.92 -11.62
C GLY A 321 -46.36 -40.17 -12.00
N GLY A 322 -46.59 -40.47 -13.29
CA GLY A 322 -47.87 -41.02 -13.77
C GLY A 322 -48.07 -42.40 -13.21
N SER A 323 -49.30 -42.66 -12.71
CA SER A 323 -49.80 -43.99 -12.33
C SER A 323 -50.53 -44.61 -13.51
N PRO A 324 -50.32 -45.88 -13.82
CA PRO A 324 -51.10 -46.56 -14.85
C PRO A 324 -52.34 -47.27 -14.26
N ALA A 325 -53.31 -47.43 -15.12
CA ALA A 325 -54.58 -48.21 -15.10
C ALA A 325 -55.85 -47.46 -14.71
#